data_e6b8a900ec812c1e821520bfeea2a34f
#
_entry.id   e6b8a900ec812c1e821520bfeea2a34f
#
_cell.length_a   1.000
_cell.length_b   1.000
_cell.length_c   1.000
_cell.angle_alpha   90.00
_cell.angle_beta   90.00
_cell.angle_gamma   90.00
#
_symmetry.space_group_name_H-M   'P 1'
#
loop_
_entity.id
_entity.type
_entity.pdbx_description
1 polymer ?
#
loop_
_entity_poly.entity_id
_entity_poly.type
_entity_poly.pdbx_seq_one_letter_code
_entity_poly.pdbx_strand_id
1 'polypeptide(L)'
;MPVAVHADETNVGDLIPSFSLPAVNVSGNISPWDYKQHKNLVLILFRQSTCQPCLRLLRELAASYEDYRQLNAEILVIISSDLAELNELQHELKLPFPLLSDSKAVVLDSYEQGGVDARPEFGVFIADRWGALFSKTMGSEMTDLPNDAEIRGWLSFIEIQCPECFPPEPWPGD
;
A
#
# COMPACT_ATOMS: atom_id res chain seq x y z
N MET A 1 31.73 2.53 13.15
CA MET A 1 30.53 2.11 13.87
C MET A 1 29.34 2.34 12.95
N PRO A 2 28.57 1.33 12.60
CA PRO A 2 27.34 1.60 11.88
C PRO A 2 26.42 2.37 12.81
N VAL A 3 26.00 3.54 12.37
CA VAL A 3 24.92 4.28 13.01
C VAL A 3 23.69 3.36 12.89
N ALA A 4 23.21 2.88 14.03
CA ALA A 4 21.90 2.24 14.05
C ALA A 4 20.91 3.29 13.56
N VAL A 5 20.44 3.13 12.34
CA VAL A 5 19.26 3.83 11.88
C VAL A 5 18.15 3.25 12.75
N HIS A 6 17.76 4.00 13.76
CA HIS A 6 16.48 3.76 14.41
C HIS A 6 15.47 3.95 13.30
N ALA A 7 14.96 2.86 12.80
CA ALA A 7 13.81 2.91 11.94
C ALA A 7 12.66 3.41 12.81
N ASP A 8 12.38 4.69 12.73
CA ASP A 8 11.25 5.29 13.43
C ASP A 8 9.97 4.65 12.91
N GLU A 9 9.06 4.32 13.82
CA GLU A 9 7.74 3.81 13.48
C GLU A 9 7.02 4.82 12.60
N THR A 10 6.62 4.40 11.40
CA THR A 10 5.86 5.26 10.49
C THR A 10 4.47 5.50 11.05
N ASN A 11 4.15 6.75 11.37
CA ASN A 11 2.88 7.16 11.95
C ASN A 11 2.02 7.92 10.96
N VAL A 12 0.74 8.07 11.28
CA VAL A 12 -0.14 8.96 10.53
C VAL A 12 0.43 10.38 10.54
N GLY A 13 0.50 10.99 9.36
CA GLY A 13 1.14 12.30 9.14
C GLY A 13 2.58 12.22 8.61
N ASP A 14 3.26 11.10 8.81
CA ASP A 14 4.60 10.88 8.26
C ASP A 14 4.53 10.53 6.77
N LEU A 15 5.65 10.68 6.08
CA LEU A 15 5.76 10.18 4.71
C LEU A 15 5.84 8.64 4.71
N ILE A 16 5.18 8.03 3.74
CA ILE A 16 5.28 6.58 3.54
C ILE A 16 6.73 6.19 3.24
N PRO A 17 7.21 5.04 3.74
CA PRO A 17 8.54 4.55 3.41
C PRO A 17 8.74 4.34 1.92
N SER A 18 9.92 4.69 1.45
CA SER A 18 10.31 4.44 0.07
C SER A 18 10.58 2.96 -0.16
N PHE A 19 10.10 2.44 -1.27
CA PHE A 19 10.45 1.11 -1.76
C PHE A 19 10.47 1.11 -3.30
N SER A 20 11.08 0.09 -3.87
CA SER A 20 11.06 -0.17 -5.31
C SER A 20 10.99 -1.68 -5.51
N LEU A 21 9.86 -2.15 -5.99
CA LEU A 21 9.56 -3.58 -6.11
C LEU A 21 9.19 -3.96 -7.53
N PRO A 22 9.62 -5.14 -7.99
CA PRO A 22 9.16 -5.68 -9.27
C PRO A 22 7.66 -5.97 -9.21
N ALA A 23 6.98 -5.74 -10.31
CA ALA A 23 5.55 -5.93 -10.42
C ALA A 23 5.18 -6.77 -11.63
N VAL A 24 4.05 -7.45 -11.55
CA VAL A 24 3.43 -8.12 -12.69
C VAL A 24 2.54 -7.13 -13.46
N ASN A 25 2.40 -7.32 -14.76
CA ASN A 25 1.67 -6.48 -15.72
C ASN A 25 2.31 -5.13 -16.07
N VAL A 26 3.46 -4.82 -15.51
CA VAL A 26 4.25 -3.65 -15.88
C VAL A 26 5.70 -4.06 -16.05
N SER A 27 6.40 -3.37 -16.94
CA SER A 27 7.84 -3.56 -17.09
C SER A 27 8.59 -2.73 -16.05
N GLY A 28 9.53 -3.38 -15.34
CA GLY A 28 10.35 -2.71 -14.32
C GLY A 28 9.72 -2.71 -12.93
N ASN A 29 10.31 -1.92 -12.06
CA ASN A 29 9.89 -1.78 -10.68
C ASN A 29 8.89 -0.66 -10.51
N ILE A 30 8.05 -0.78 -9.49
CA ILE A 30 7.14 0.28 -9.04
C ILE A 30 7.61 0.81 -7.70
N SER A 31 7.60 2.13 -7.58
CA SER A 31 7.86 2.89 -6.35
C SER A 31 6.66 3.78 -6.04
N PRO A 32 6.35 4.06 -4.77
CA PRO A 32 5.32 5.05 -4.43
C PRO A 32 5.60 6.43 -5.03
N TRP A 33 6.86 6.76 -5.28
CA TRP A 33 7.26 8.03 -5.87
C TRP A 33 6.89 8.19 -7.34
N ASP A 34 6.56 7.11 -8.05
CA ASP A 34 6.06 7.15 -9.43
C ASP A 34 4.70 7.85 -9.52
N TYR A 35 3.98 7.91 -8.41
CA TYR A 35 2.64 8.51 -8.30
C TYR A 35 2.64 9.88 -7.63
N LYS A 36 3.82 10.38 -7.25
CA LYS A 36 3.97 11.69 -6.60
C LYS A 36 3.25 12.79 -7.38
N GLN A 37 2.45 13.59 -6.68
CA GLN A 37 1.67 14.71 -7.20
C GLN A 37 0.52 14.33 -8.15
N HIS A 38 0.35 13.04 -8.45
CA HIS A 38 -0.65 12.58 -9.40
C HIS A 38 -1.76 11.74 -8.77
N LYS A 39 -1.40 10.86 -7.86
CA LYS A 39 -2.32 9.87 -7.30
C LYS A 39 -2.19 9.76 -5.78
N ASN A 40 -3.35 9.68 -5.11
CA ASN A 40 -3.42 9.13 -3.77
C ASN A 40 -3.10 7.63 -3.85
N LEU A 41 -2.57 7.05 -2.79
CA LEU A 41 -2.14 5.66 -2.79
C LEU A 41 -2.89 4.84 -1.74
N VAL A 42 -3.33 3.68 -2.15
CA VAL A 42 -3.80 2.62 -1.26
C VAL A 42 -2.80 1.47 -1.36
N LEU A 43 -2.04 1.25 -0.30
CA LEU A 43 -1.10 0.13 -0.21
C LEU A 43 -1.77 -1.00 0.54
N ILE A 44 -1.85 -2.16 -0.10
CA ILE A 44 -2.39 -3.39 0.47
C ILE A 44 -1.24 -4.37 0.60
N LEU A 45 -0.96 -4.82 1.81
CA LEU A 45 0.15 -5.73 2.08
C LEU A 45 -0.37 -7.06 2.58
N PHE A 46 0.06 -8.14 1.93
CA PHE A 46 -0.22 -9.52 2.32
C PHE A 46 1.08 -10.29 2.52
N ARG A 47 1.17 -11.03 3.62
CA ARG A 47 2.28 -11.96 3.84
C ARG A 47 2.14 -13.26 3.05
N GLN A 48 0.93 -13.62 2.66
CA GLN A 48 0.62 -14.83 1.88
C GLN A 48 -0.25 -14.52 0.66
N SER A 49 0.02 -15.20 -0.45
CA SER A 49 -0.69 -15.01 -1.72
C SER A 49 -2.01 -15.79 -1.83
N THR A 50 -2.22 -16.82 -1.01
CA THR A 50 -3.30 -17.81 -1.19
C THR A 50 -4.41 -17.77 -0.14
N CYS A 51 -4.48 -16.71 0.64
CA CYS A 51 -5.53 -16.52 1.63
C CYS A 51 -6.88 -16.26 0.95
N GLN A 52 -7.92 -17.06 1.25
CA GLN A 52 -9.25 -16.88 0.65
C GLN A 52 -9.89 -15.51 0.94
N PRO A 53 -9.83 -14.98 2.18
CA PRO A 53 -10.26 -13.61 2.45
C PRO A 53 -9.46 -12.56 1.67
N CYS A 54 -8.16 -12.79 1.43
CA CYS A 54 -7.32 -11.92 0.62
C CYS A 54 -7.83 -11.85 -0.83
N LEU A 55 -8.10 -12.99 -1.42
CA LEU A 55 -8.63 -13.09 -2.79
C LEU A 55 -10.00 -12.41 -2.91
N ARG A 56 -10.83 -12.53 -1.89
CA ARG A 56 -12.12 -11.84 -1.84
C ARG A 56 -11.94 -10.33 -1.85
N LEU A 57 -11.05 -9.81 -0.99
CA LEU A 57 -10.75 -8.38 -0.95
C LEU A 57 -10.23 -7.89 -2.31
N LEU A 58 -9.31 -8.60 -2.94
CA LEU A 58 -8.79 -8.23 -4.25
C LEU A 58 -9.89 -8.16 -5.32
N ARG A 59 -10.84 -9.08 -5.30
CA ARG A 59 -11.99 -9.06 -6.22
C ARG A 59 -12.93 -7.87 -5.94
N GLU A 60 -13.18 -7.56 -4.68
CA GLU A 60 -13.99 -6.40 -4.28
C GLU A 60 -13.34 -5.09 -4.73
N LEU A 61 -12.05 -4.93 -4.49
CA LEU A 61 -11.29 -3.76 -4.96
C LEU A 61 -11.28 -3.65 -6.48
N ALA A 62 -11.13 -4.77 -7.18
CA ALA A 62 -11.18 -4.80 -8.64
C ALA A 62 -12.55 -4.37 -9.19
N ALA A 63 -13.63 -4.81 -8.54
CA ALA A 63 -15.00 -4.42 -8.92
C ALA A 63 -15.27 -2.93 -8.71
N SER A 64 -14.63 -2.31 -7.72
CA SER A 64 -14.76 -0.88 -7.38
C SER A 64 -13.63 -0.02 -7.97
N TYR A 65 -12.75 -0.56 -8.80
CA TYR A 65 -11.53 0.14 -9.23
C TYR A 65 -11.80 1.48 -9.94
N GLU A 66 -12.87 1.58 -10.70
CA GLU A 66 -13.24 2.85 -11.34
C GLU A 66 -13.56 3.94 -10.31
N ASP A 67 -14.18 3.60 -9.20
CA ASP A 67 -14.44 4.53 -8.10
C ASP A 67 -13.13 5.06 -7.50
N TYR A 68 -12.11 4.19 -7.37
CA TYR A 68 -10.76 4.60 -6.93
C TYR A 68 -10.12 5.57 -7.93
N ARG A 69 -10.26 5.32 -9.21
CA ARG A 69 -9.75 6.22 -10.25
C ARG A 69 -10.42 7.61 -10.19
N GLN A 70 -11.72 7.65 -9.94
CA GLN A 70 -12.45 8.91 -9.75
C GLN A 70 -11.99 9.68 -8.51
N LEU A 71 -11.46 9.00 -7.51
CA LEU A 71 -10.85 9.58 -6.32
C LEU A 71 -9.35 9.88 -6.50
N ASN A 72 -8.87 9.89 -7.73
CA ASN A 72 -7.45 10.09 -8.06
C ASN A 72 -6.51 9.13 -7.30
N ALA A 73 -6.95 7.90 -7.08
CA ALA A 73 -6.20 6.92 -6.33
C ALA A 73 -5.67 5.78 -7.22
N GLU A 74 -4.55 5.20 -6.79
CA GLU A 74 -4.04 3.94 -7.31
C GLU A 74 -3.93 2.93 -6.18
N ILE A 75 -4.20 1.68 -6.50
CA ILE A 75 -4.07 0.56 -5.58
C ILE A 75 -2.79 -0.18 -5.90
N LEU A 76 -1.90 -0.30 -4.93
CA LEU A 76 -0.68 -1.10 -5.02
C LEU A 76 -0.80 -2.28 -4.05
N VAL A 77 -0.85 -3.48 -4.57
CA VAL A 77 -0.92 -4.70 -3.76
C VAL A 77 0.48 -5.30 -3.66
N ILE A 78 1.00 -5.39 -2.46
CA ILE A 78 2.34 -5.88 -2.15
C ILE A 78 2.20 -7.22 -1.44
N ILE A 79 2.73 -8.27 -2.05
CA ILE A 79 2.62 -9.64 -1.54
C ILE A 79 4.03 -10.21 -1.34
N SER A 80 4.25 -10.85 -0.20
CA SER A 80 5.51 -11.54 0.11
C SER A 80 5.58 -12.88 -0.64
N SER A 81 5.73 -12.79 -1.95
CA SER A 81 5.75 -13.91 -2.88
C SER A 81 6.62 -13.58 -4.08
N ASP A 82 7.02 -14.58 -4.86
CA ASP A 82 7.81 -14.36 -6.05
C ASP A 82 6.96 -13.94 -7.27
N LEU A 83 7.61 -13.41 -8.30
CA LEU A 83 6.92 -12.94 -9.50
C LEU A 83 6.17 -14.04 -10.25
N ALA A 84 6.66 -15.27 -10.24
CA ALA A 84 6.02 -16.39 -10.93
C ALA A 84 4.65 -16.69 -10.33
N GLU A 85 4.59 -16.75 -9.00
CA GLU A 85 3.35 -16.96 -8.25
C GLU A 85 2.36 -15.80 -8.43
N LEU A 86 2.86 -14.56 -8.39
CA LEU A 86 2.02 -13.38 -8.63
C LEU A 86 1.53 -13.29 -10.08
N ASN A 87 2.30 -13.76 -11.05
CA ASN A 87 1.86 -13.86 -12.43
C ASN A 87 0.67 -14.82 -12.59
N GLU A 88 0.71 -15.97 -11.93
CA GLU A 88 -0.39 -16.92 -11.92
C GLU A 88 -1.64 -16.31 -11.30
N LEU A 89 -1.49 -15.66 -10.15
CA LEU A 89 -2.57 -14.98 -9.46
C LEU A 89 -3.19 -13.86 -10.32
N GLN A 90 -2.36 -13.06 -10.96
CA GLN A 90 -2.81 -12.01 -11.87
C GLN A 90 -3.57 -12.57 -13.07
N HIS A 91 -3.09 -13.66 -13.62
CA HIS A 91 -3.74 -14.33 -14.75
C HIS A 91 -5.12 -14.88 -14.36
N GLU A 92 -5.24 -15.45 -13.16
CA GLU A 92 -6.49 -15.98 -12.62
C GLU A 92 -7.50 -14.87 -12.32
N LEU A 93 -7.08 -13.82 -11.61
CA LEU A 93 -7.99 -12.78 -11.13
C LEU A 93 -8.20 -11.62 -12.11
N LYS A 94 -7.30 -11.43 -13.07
CA LYS A 94 -7.33 -10.32 -14.05
C LYS A 94 -7.51 -8.96 -13.39
N LEU A 95 -6.70 -8.68 -12.37
CA LEU A 95 -6.79 -7.45 -11.60
C LEU A 95 -6.41 -6.22 -12.45
N PRO A 96 -7.12 -5.10 -12.28
CA PRO A 96 -6.83 -3.87 -13.03
C PRO A 96 -5.68 -3.05 -12.44
N PHE A 97 -5.17 -3.43 -11.28
CA PHE A 97 -4.06 -2.78 -10.58
C PHE A 97 -2.85 -3.71 -10.48
N PRO A 98 -1.65 -3.16 -10.26
CA PRO A 98 -0.44 -3.98 -10.21
C PRO A 98 -0.32 -4.81 -8.93
N LEU A 99 0.27 -6.00 -9.08
CA LEU A 99 0.75 -6.83 -7.96
C LEU A 99 2.26 -6.68 -7.87
N LEU A 100 2.76 -6.31 -6.70
CA LEU A 100 4.19 -6.09 -6.44
C LEU A 100 4.74 -7.25 -5.63
N SER A 101 5.91 -7.74 -6.05
CA SER A 101 6.59 -8.85 -5.38
C SER A 101 7.56 -8.33 -4.32
N ASP A 102 7.26 -8.61 -3.06
CA ASP A 102 8.14 -8.39 -1.92
C ASP A 102 8.58 -9.75 -1.35
N SER A 103 9.31 -10.51 -2.15
CA SER A 103 9.68 -11.90 -1.84
C SER A 103 10.45 -12.08 -0.53
N LYS A 104 11.06 -11.02 -0.03
CA LYS A 104 11.80 -11.01 1.24
C LYS A 104 11.03 -10.34 2.39
N ALA A 105 9.79 -9.94 2.16
CA ALA A 105 8.95 -9.22 3.12
C ALA A 105 9.59 -7.94 3.69
N VAL A 106 10.46 -7.29 2.93
CA VAL A 106 11.21 -6.10 3.38
C VAL A 106 10.26 -4.92 3.63
N VAL A 107 9.31 -4.71 2.75
CA VAL A 107 8.34 -3.61 2.87
C VAL A 107 7.41 -3.87 4.05
N LEU A 108 6.85 -5.07 4.14
CA LEU A 108 5.97 -5.42 5.25
C LEU A 108 6.68 -5.27 6.60
N ASP A 109 7.91 -5.79 6.70
CA ASP A 109 8.72 -5.70 7.91
C ASP A 109 9.09 -4.23 8.25
N SER A 110 9.22 -3.35 7.26
CA SER A 110 9.49 -1.93 7.49
C SER A 110 8.34 -1.18 8.18
N TYR A 111 7.12 -1.68 8.07
CA TYR A 111 5.94 -1.12 8.74
C TYR A 111 5.64 -1.75 10.10
N GLU A 112 6.30 -2.87 10.46
CA GLU A 112 6.07 -3.63 11.70
C GLU A 112 6.72 -3.06 12.94
N GLN A 113 7.36 -1.93 12.88
CA GLN A 113 8.19 -1.45 13.97
C GLN A 113 7.38 -0.99 15.18
N GLY A 114 7.56 -1.71 16.28
CA GLY A 114 6.90 -1.42 17.55
C GLY A 114 6.63 -2.62 18.43
N GLY A 115 7.63 -3.47 18.68
CA GLY A 115 7.71 -4.31 19.89
C GLY A 115 6.53 -5.23 20.23
N VAL A 116 5.74 -5.66 19.27
CA VAL A 116 4.67 -6.63 19.50
C VAL A 116 5.15 -8.00 19.03
N ASP A 117 5.01 -9.00 19.91
CA ASP A 117 5.45 -10.39 19.66
C ASP A 117 4.75 -11.09 18.47
N ALA A 118 3.73 -10.48 17.90
CA ALA A 118 2.98 -11.02 16.78
C ALA A 118 3.24 -10.21 15.51
N ARG A 119 3.82 -10.84 14.49
CA ARG A 119 3.98 -10.25 13.17
C ARG A 119 2.61 -10.13 12.50
N PRO A 120 2.19 -8.94 12.04
CA PRO A 120 0.96 -8.82 11.29
C PRO A 120 1.04 -9.57 9.96
N GLU A 121 -0.07 -10.15 9.56
CA GLU A 121 -0.21 -10.87 8.29
C GLU A 121 -0.69 -9.95 7.17
N PHE A 122 -1.34 -8.83 7.54
CA PHE A 122 -2.00 -7.92 6.63
C PHE A 122 -1.78 -6.47 7.02
N GLY A 123 -1.75 -5.60 6.01
CA GLY A 123 -1.73 -4.16 6.23
C GLY A 123 -2.49 -3.42 5.13
N VAL A 124 -3.11 -2.31 5.51
CA VAL A 124 -3.70 -1.33 4.59
C VAL A 124 -3.23 0.05 5.01
N PHE A 125 -2.62 0.75 4.06
CA PHE A 125 -2.08 2.10 4.26
C PHE A 125 -2.67 3.01 3.20
N ILE A 126 -3.17 4.17 3.63
CA ILE A 126 -3.77 5.14 2.73
C ILE A 126 -2.97 6.44 2.86
N ALA A 127 -2.42 6.89 1.74
CA ALA A 127 -1.61 8.09 1.66
C ALA A 127 -2.16 9.03 0.60
N ASP A 128 -1.94 10.32 0.78
CA ASP A 128 -2.28 11.32 -0.21
C ASP A 128 -1.26 11.33 -1.37
N ARG A 129 -1.54 12.17 -2.39
CA ARG A 129 -0.65 12.34 -3.55
C ARG A 129 0.72 12.91 -3.21
N TRP A 130 0.90 13.39 -2.00
CA TRP A 130 2.18 13.91 -1.49
C TRP A 130 2.95 12.85 -0.69
N GLY A 131 2.35 11.67 -0.49
CA GLY A 131 2.93 10.57 0.26
C GLY A 131 2.72 10.66 1.77
N ALA A 132 1.92 11.61 2.25
CA ALA A 132 1.58 11.70 3.66
C ALA A 132 0.56 10.62 4.04
N LEU A 133 0.84 9.87 5.10
CA LEU A 133 0.02 8.78 5.57
C LEU A 133 -1.20 9.31 6.32
N PHE A 134 -2.40 8.97 5.86
CA PHE A 134 -3.68 9.33 6.49
C PHE A 134 -4.27 8.21 7.33
N SER A 135 -4.07 6.96 6.93
CA SER A 135 -4.55 5.80 7.65
C SER A 135 -3.56 4.66 7.58
N LYS A 136 -3.34 4.01 8.70
CA LYS A 136 -2.48 2.84 8.83
C LYS A 136 -3.22 1.79 9.65
N THR A 137 -3.48 0.65 9.05
CA THR A 137 -4.08 -0.48 9.73
C THR A 137 -3.26 -1.73 9.45
N MET A 138 -2.89 -2.44 10.50
CA MET A 138 -2.21 -3.73 10.43
C MET A 138 -2.94 -4.71 11.34
N GLY A 139 -2.97 -5.98 10.95
CA GLY A 139 -3.64 -7.00 11.74
C GLY A 139 -3.24 -8.41 11.35
N SER A 140 -3.64 -9.36 12.19
CA SER A 140 -3.44 -10.78 11.95
C SER A 140 -4.64 -11.42 11.24
N GLU A 141 -5.77 -10.75 11.20
CA GLU A 141 -7.00 -11.20 10.55
C GLU A 141 -7.51 -10.14 9.57
N MET A 142 -8.19 -10.59 8.51
CA MET A 142 -8.77 -9.69 7.51
C MET A 142 -9.85 -8.79 8.08
N THR A 143 -10.53 -9.21 9.15
CA THR A 143 -11.53 -8.41 9.86
C THR A 143 -10.94 -7.20 10.58
N ASP A 144 -9.62 -7.18 10.80
CA ASP A 144 -8.91 -6.04 11.39
C ASP A 144 -8.73 -4.90 10.39
N LEU A 145 -8.86 -5.19 9.10
CA LEU A 145 -8.62 -4.24 8.01
C LEU A 145 -9.89 -3.46 7.62
N PRO A 146 -9.73 -2.23 7.11
CA PRO A 146 -10.86 -1.50 6.55
C PRO A 146 -11.42 -2.22 5.32
N ASN A 147 -12.72 -2.19 5.15
CA ASN A 147 -13.38 -2.71 3.96
C ASN A 147 -13.29 -1.70 2.79
N ASP A 148 -13.75 -2.12 1.61
CA ASP A 148 -13.73 -1.28 0.40
C ASP A 148 -14.41 0.09 0.62
N ALA A 149 -15.55 0.13 1.28
CA ALA A 149 -16.27 1.39 1.53
C ALA A 149 -15.51 2.32 2.48
N GLU A 150 -14.86 1.77 3.51
CA GLU A 150 -14.06 2.54 4.46
C GLU A 150 -12.81 3.11 3.79
N ILE A 151 -12.14 2.34 2.93
CA ILE A 151 -10.98 2.81 2.15
C ILE A 151 -11.39 3.97 1.25
N ARG A 152 -12.49 3.83 0.50
CA ARG A 152 -13.00 4.91 -0.35
C ARG A 152 -13.44 6.13 0.46
N GLY A 153 -13.96 5.93 1.66
CA GLY A 153 -14.29 7.01 2.59
C GLY A 153 -13.06 7.86 2.95
N TRP A 154 -11.93 7.21 3.25
CA TRP A 154 -10.66 7.91 3.48
C TRP A 154 -10.19 8.70 2.26
N LEU A 155 -10.27 8.10 1.08
CA LEU A 155 -9.88 8.77 -0.17
C LEU A 155 -10.78 9.99 -0.46
N SER A 156 -12.08 9.87 -0.23
CA SER A 156 -13.01 11.00 -0.34
C SER A 156 -12.64 12.13 0.61
N PHE A 157 -12.27 11.80 1.86
CA PHE A 157 -11.79 12.76 2.83
C PHE A 157 -10.51 13.46 2.35
N ILE A 158 -9.55 12.72 1.81
CA ILE A 158 -8.31 13.27 1.28
C ILE A 158 -8.58 14.24 0.11
N GLU A 159 -9.48 13.89 -0.80
CA GLU A 159 -9.79 14.71 -1.98
C GLU A 159 -10.44 16.06 -1.63
N ILE A 160 -11.14 16.16 -0.51
CA ILE A 160 -11.70 17.43 -0.06
C ILE A 160 -10.71 18.31 0.71
N GLN A 161 -9.52 17.80 1.06
CA GLN A 161 -8.47 18.59 1.69
C GLN A 161 -7.90 19.60 0.69
N CYS A 162 -7.61 20.80 1.18
CA CYS A 162 -6.94 21.81 0.36
C CYS A 162 -5.43 21.52 0.35
N PRO A 163 -4.85 21.08 -0.78
CA PRO A 163 -3.42 20.77 -0.82
C PRO A 163 -2.54 22.03 -0.62
N GLU A 164 -3.08 23.21 -0.89
CA GLU A 164 -2.37 24.48 -0.70
C GLU A 164 -2.35 24.94 0.76
N CYS A 165 -3.28 24.45 1.59
CA CYS A 165 -3.40 24.87 2.98
C CYS A 165 -2.37 24.20 3.90
N PHE A 166 -1.90 23.03 3.53
CA PHE A 166 -0.92 22.23 4.27
C PHE A 166 0.09 21.65 3.30
N PRO A 167 1.02 22.48 2.77
CA PRO A 167 2.06 21.94 1.91
C PRO A 167 2.89 20.91 2.68
N PRO A 168 3.15 19.75 2.11
CA PRO A 168 3.96 18.74 2.76
C PRO A 168 5.40 19.23 2.91
N GLU A 169 6.10 18.67 3.88
CA GLU A 169 7.54 18.82 4.01
C GLU A 169 8.21 18.45 2.66
N PRO A 170 9.35 19.08 2.32
CA PRO A 170 10.03 18.74 1.07
C PRO A 170 10.34 17.25 1.01
N TRP A 171 10.11 16.67 -0.15
CA TRP A 171 10.36 15.27 -0.38
C TRP A 171 11.85 14.94 -0.22
N PRO A 172 12.18 13.79 0.38
CA PRO A 172 13.56 13.34 0.39
C PRO A 172 14.07 13.18 -1.05
N GLY A 173 15.04 13.99 -1.45
CA GLY A 173 15.66 13.94 -2.78
C GLY A 173 15.29 15.07 -3.74
N ASP A 174 14.56 16.08 -3.31
CA ASP A 174 14.44 17.35 -4.03
C ASP A 174 15.64 18.24 -3.76
#